data_36c10dc7ec7599adc6a1e569eb37946a
#
_entry.id   36c10dc7ec7599adc6a1e569eb37946a
#
_cell.length_a   1.000
_cell.length_b   1.000
_cell.length_c   1.000
_cell.angle_alpha   90.00
_cell.angle_beta   90.00
_cell.angle_gamma   90.00
#
_symmetry.space_group_name_H-M   'P 1'
#
loop_
_entity.id
_entity.type
_entity.pdbx_description
1 polymer ?
#
loop_
_entity_poly.entity_id
_entity_poly.type
_entity_poly.pdbx_seq_one_letter_code
_entity_poly.pdbx_strand_id
1 'polypeptide(L)'
;MEPETRVIQVHRSRSTTGTGKAKTAAAQAAANEAGKEGGLFSSYSARVKIQPRSVRGRYDNLRIAAVIITQLVFYGLPWLQWNGRQAVLFDLDARKFHLFGAVLWPQDFVYLAGLLVFCALTLFFVTAVAGRVWCGYSCPQTVYTEIFMWIEAKLEGDRAKRRKLDAAPMSWYKFRVRGTKHLLWVLLSLFTGFTLIGYFAPIRDLPAQIIGMELGPWQWFWFLFYAFALWGNAGFLREQVCTYMCPYARFQGAMFDKDTMIITYDQERGDPRGSRSKKADPSALGLGSCIDCGLCVEVCPTGIDIRDGLQYQCISCAACVDVCNDVMDKMSYPYLTSFLILVFFLLCKLLI
;
A
#
# COMPACT_ATOMS: atom_id res chain seq x y z
N MET A 1 3.03 -12.20 43.09
CA MET A 1 1.98 -11.78 42.15
C MET A 1 2.57 -12.00 40.76
N GLU A 2 2.33 -13.18 40.20
CA GLU A 2 2.74 -13.52 38.84
C GLU A 2 1.68 -13.00 37.86
N PRO A 3 2.06 -12.41 36.72
CA PRO A 3 1.07 -12.03 35.72
C PRO A 3 0.63 -13.27 34.93
N GLU A 4 -0.66 -13.57 35.03
CA GLU A 4 -1.32 -14.62 34.24
C GLU A 4 -1.13 -14.37 32.75
N THR A 5 -0.40 -15.25 32.11
CA THR A 5 -0.26 -15.35 30.64
C THR A 5 -1.56 -15.94 30.08
N ARG A 6 -2.47 -15.09 29.59
CA ARG A 6 -3.63 -15.55 28.83
C ARG A 6 -3.20 -16.00 27.44
N VAL A 7 -3.02 -17.29 27.27
CA VAL A 7 -2.88 -17.94 25.97
C VAL A 7 -4.25 -17.95 25.28
N ILE A 8 -4.41 -17.17 24.21
CA ILE A 8 -5.63 -17.19 23.40
C ILE A 8 -5.60 -18.45 22.54
N GLN A 9 -6.42 -19.44 22.89
CA GLN A 9 -6.64 -20.63 22.06
C GLN A 9 -7.53 -20.26 20.87
N VAL A 10 -7.02 -20.51 19.66
CA VAL A 10 -7.77 -20.34 18.41
C VAL A 10 -8.77 -21.46 18.27
N HIS A 11 -10.03 -21.22 18.63
CA HIS A 11 -11.13 -22.14 18.35
C HIS A 11 -11.66 -21.93 16.93
N ARG A 12 -11.49 -22.92 16.09
CA ARG A 12 -12.11 -23.03 14.75
C ARG A 12 -13.60 -23.32 14.92
N SER A 13 -14.48 -22.30 14.88
CA SER A 13 -15.92 -22.54 14.87
C SER A 13 -16.44 -22.71 13.44
N ARG A 14 -17.17 -23.82 13.21
CA ARG A 14 -17.96 -24.07 12.01
C ARG A 14 -19.17 -23.13 11.99
N SER A 15 -19.29 -22.31 10.95
CA SER A 15 -20.46 -21.46 10.71
C SER A 15 -21.56 -22.24 9.99
N THR A 16 -22.76 -22.24 10.54
CA THR A 16 -23.98 -22.72 9.91
C THR A 16 -24.84 -21.55 9.43
N THR A 17 -25.16 -21.58 8.14
CA THR A 17 -26.33 -21.08 7.40
C THR A 17 -26.77 -19.61 7.45
N GLY A 18 -26.68 -18.96 6.26
CA GLY A 18 -27.42 -17.76 5.88
C GLY A 18 -27.44 -17.60 4.35
N THR A 19 -28.58 -17.76 3.73
CA THR A 19 -28.83 -18.03 2.31
C THR A 19 -28.61 -16.87 1.31
N GLY A 20 -28.08 -15.73 1.71
CA GLY A 20 -27.83 -14.58 0.82
C GLY A 20 -26.37 -14.44 0.34
N LYS A 21 -25.41 -15.09 0.98
CA LYS A 21 -23.95 -15.02 0.70
C LYS A 21 -23.42 -16.23 -0.04
N ALA A 22 -24.26 -17.24 -0.31
CA ALA A 22 -23.85 -18.47 -0.99
C ALA A 22 -23.26 -18.21 -2.39
N LYS A 23 -23.66 -17.17 -3.10
CA LYS A 23 -23.16 -16.89 -4.47
C LYS A 23 -21.77 -16.29 -4.54
N THR A 24 -21.34 -15.49 -3.56
CA THR A 24 -19.98 -14.93 -3.52
C THR A 24 -18.99 -15.87 -2.82
N ALA A 25 -19.42 -16.56 -1.77
CA ALA A 25 -18.64 -17.61 -1.12
C ALA A 25 -18.51 -18.85 -2.00
N ALA A 26 -19.56 -19.25 -2.73
CA ALA A 26 -19.50 -20.33 -3.71
C ALA A 26 -18.61 -19.99 -4.91
N ALA A 27 -18.57 -18.75 -5.38
CA ALA A 27 -17.64 -18.34 -6.43
C ALA A 27 -16.17 -18.32 -5.93
N GLN A 28 -15.93 -17.97 -4.67
CA GLN A 28 -14.60 -18.07 -4.06
C GLN A 28 -14.22 -19.52 -3.71
N ALA A 29 -15.17 -20.33 -3.27
CA ALA A 29 -14.96 -21.75 -3.02
C ALA A 29 -14.72 -22.53 -4.34
N ALA A 30 -15.48 -22.22 -5.41
CA ALA A 30 -15.25 -22.79 -6.74
C ALA A 30 -13.89 -22.36 -7.34
N ALA A 31 -13.44 -21.12 -7.10
CA ALA A 31 -12.11 -20.68 -7.48
C ALA A 31 -11.00 -21.39 -6.67
N ASN A 32 -11.27 -21.72 -5.41
CA ASN A 32 -10.34 -22.47 -4.56
C ASN A 32 -10.37 -23.99 -4.86
N GLU A 33 -11.47 -24.54 -5.31
CA GLU A 33 -11.58 -25.95 -5.73
C GLU A 33 -11.01 -26.18 -7.13
N ALA A 34 -11.19 -25.25 -8.07
CA ALA A 34 -10.54 -25.29 -9.37
C ALA A 34 -8.99 -25.23 -9.27
N GLY A 35 -8.46 -24.66 -8.16
CA GLY A 35 -7.04 -24.68 -7.85
C GLY A 35 -6.50 -25.98 -7.28
N LYS A 36 -7.37 -26.94 -6.88
CA LYS A 36 -6.94 -28.21 -6.27
C LYS A 36 -6.77 -29.38 -7.26
N GLU A 37 -7.29 -29.26 -8.48
CA GLU A 37 -7.22 -30.33 -9.50
C GLU A 37 -6.02 -30.23 -10.46
N GLY A 38 -5.17 -29.21 -10.34
CA GLY A 38 -3.95 -29.05 -11.15
C GLY A 38 -2.71 -29.46 -10.37
N GLY A 39 -2.00 -30.48 -10.85
CA GLY A 39 -0.80 -31.05 -10.22
C GLY A 39 0.29 -30.05 -9.84
N LEU A 40 1.35 -30.53 -9.26
CA LEU A 40 2.52 -29.96 -8.54
C LEU A 40 2.97 -28.50 -8.80
N PHE A 41 2.41 -27.81 -9.78
CA PHE A 41 2.70 -26.41 -10.16
C PHE A 41 1.57 -25.41 -9.85
N SER A 42 0.43 -25.82 -9.29
CA SER A 42 -0.67 -24.90 -8.95
C SER A 42 -0.57 -24.32 -7.53
N SER A 43 0.60 -23.82 -7.15
CA SER A 43 0.79 -23.09 -5.88
C SER A 43 0.25 -21.65 -5.91
N TYR A 44 -0.23 -21.18 -7.06
CA TYR A 44 -0.75 -19.84 -7.24
C TYR A 44 -2.23 -19.90 -7.61
N SER A 45 -3.07 -19.38 -6.72
CA SER A 45 -4.49 -19.17 -7.06
C SER A 45 -4.61 -18.17 -8.22
N ALA A 46 -5.57 -18.38 -9.11
CA ALA A 46 -5.84 -17.48 -10.22
C ALA A 46 -6.03 -16.03 -9.70
N ARG A 47 -5.38 -15.07 -10.33
CA ARG A 47 -5.43 -13.66 -9.92
C ARG A 47 -6.85 -13.12 -10.02
N VAL A 48 -7.45 -12.77 -8.90
CA VAL A 48 -8.66 -11.95 -8.86
C VAL A 48 -8.26 -10.49 -8.85
N LYS A 49 -8.66 -9.71 -9.87
CA LYS A 49 -8.38 -8.26 -9.94
C LYS A 49 -9.06 -7.54 -8.78
N ILE A 50 -8.25 -7.07 -7.83
CA ILE A 50 -8.72 -6.32 -6.69
C ILE A 50 -9.05 -4.89 -7.13
N GLN A 51 -10.28 -4.46 -6.86
CA GLN A 51 -10.76 -3.09 -7.13
C GLN A 51 -11.26 -2.51 -5.82
N PRO A 52 -10.38 -1.87 -5.03
CA PRO A 52 -10.78 -1.31 -3.75
C PRO A 52 -11.77 -0.16 -3.95
N ARG A 53 -12.72 -0.06 -3.02
CA ARG A 53 -13.64 1.06 -2.91
C ARG A 53 -12.93 2.24 -2.28
N SER A 54 -13.20 3.45 -2.74
CA SER A 54 -12.70 4.65 -2.10
C SER A 54 -13.33 4.83 -0.72
N VAL A 55 -12.52 5.18 0.26
CA VAL A 55 -12.92 5.51 1.63
C VAL A 55 -12.39 6.90 1.96
N ARG A 56 -13.05 7.59 2.86
CA ARG A 56 -12.58 8.86 3.43
C ARG A 56 -12.59 8.73 4.93
N GLY A 57 -11.48 9.06 5.57
CA GLY A 57 -11.36 8.97 7.01
C GLY A 57 -10.05 9.58 7.50
N ARG A 58 -9.78 9.43 8.78
CA ARG A 58 -8.59 9.98 9.43
C ARG A 58 -7.31 9.35 8.88
N TYR A 59 -7.32 8.03 8.73
CA TYR A 59 -6.14 7.28 8.26
C TYR A 59 -5.92 7.46 6.77
N ASP A 60 -6.99 7.60 5.99
CA ASP A 60 -6.90 7.93 4.56
C ASP A 60 -6.26 9.31 4.37
N ASN A 61 -6.66 10.31 5.15
CA ASN A 61 -6.05 11.65 5.09
C ASN A 61 -4.56 11.63 5.46
N LEU A 62 -4.16 10.83 6.46
CA LEU A 62 -2.75 10.65 6.82
C LEU A 62 -1.95 9.99 5.68
N ARG A 63 -2.55 8.98 5.02
CA ARG A 63 -1.95 8.33 3.87
C ARG A 63 -1.77 9.30 2.70
N ILE A 64 -2.79 10.11 2.40
CA ILE A 64 -2.72 11.17 1.39
C ILE A 64 -1.60 12.17 1.73
N ALA A 65 -1.53 12.62 2.98
CA ALA A 65 -0.46 13.53 3.42
C ALA A 65 0.93 12.90 3.26
N ALA A 66 1.10 11.64 3.64
CA ALA A 66 2.36 10.90 3.46
C ALA A 66 2.74 10.78 1.97
N VAL A 67 1.78 10.46 1.10
CA VAL A 67 1.99 10.43 -0.36
C VAL A 67 2.45 11.80 -0.86
N ILE A 68 1.77 12.89 -0.49
CA ILE A 68 2.12 14.24 -0.93
C ILE A 68 3.53 14.62 -0.45
N ILE A 69 3.84 14.40 0.83
CA ILE A 69 5.14 14.76 1.41
C ILE A 69 6.27 13.98 0.72
N THR A 70 6.14 12.67 0.59
CA THR A 70 7.17 11.83 -0.04
C THR A 70 7.38 12.18 -1.51
N GLN A 71 6.31 12.53 -2.24
CA GLN A 71 6.41 12.94 -3.64
C GLN A 71 7.02 14.36 -3.77
N LEU A 72 6.65 15.30 -2.90
CA LEU A 72 7.27 16.63 -2.89
C LEU A 72 8.76 16.56 -2.62
N VAL A 73 9.18 15.71 -1.68
CA VAL A 73 10.61 15.49 -1.40
C VAL A 73 11.27 14.86 -2.61
N PHE A 74 10.73 13.77 -3.15
CA PHE A 74 11.34 13.04 -4.27
C PHE A 74 11.45 13.89 -5.55
N TYR A 75 10.37 14.57 -5.94
CA TYR A 75 10.39 15.39 -7.16
C TYR A 75 11.04 16.76 -6.95
N GLY A 76 11.02 17.29 -5.73
CA GLY A 76 11.51 18.65 -5.43
C GLY A 76 13.02 18.73 -5.21
N LEU A 77 13.62 17.74 -4.52
CA LEU A 77 15.03 17.79 -4.14
C LEU A 77 16.00 18.02 -5.31
N PRO A 78 15.85 17.40 -6.49
CA PRO A 78 16.79 17.63 -7.59
C PRO A 78 16.75 19.07 -8.15
N TRP A 79 15.62 19.76 -8.00
CA TRP A 79 15.46 21.14 -8.47
C TRP A 79 16.05 22.19 -7.54
N LEU A 80 16.31 21.83 -6.26
CA LEU A 80 16.92 22.73 -5.29
C LEU A 80 18.37 23.00 -5.65
N GLN A 81 18.77 24.28 -5.51
CA GLN A 81 20.15 24.69 -5.69
C GLN A 81 20.77 25.08 -4.36
N TRP A 82 22.02 24.71 -4.17
CA TRP A 82 22.87 25.06 -3.05
C TRP A 82 24.24 25.53 -3.55
N ASN A 83 24.63 26.77 -3.24
CA ASN A 83 25.90 27.36 -3.67
C ASN A 83 26.15 27.24 -5.19
N GLY A 84 25.15 27.55 -6.02
CA GLY A 84 25.27 27.56 -7.48
C GLY A 84 25.26 26.18 -8.16
N ARG A 85 25.06 25.10 -7.40
CA ARG A 85 24.93 23.74 -7.92
C ARG A 85 23.67 23.05 -7.39
N GLN A 86 23.31 21.91 -7.98
CA GLN A 86 22.22 21.08 -7.50
C GLN A 86 22.49 20.61 -6.06
N ALA A 87 21.50 20.76 -5.18
CA ALA A 87 21.62 20.48 -3.75
C ALA A 87 21.89 18.98 -3.46
N VAL A 88 21.27 18.09 -4.24
CA VAL A 88 21.50 16.63 -4.17
C VAL A 88 21.86 16.14 -5.57
N LEU A 89 23.11 15.72 -5.76
CA LEU A 89 23.62 15.23 -7.01
C LEU A 89 24.64 14.11 -6.73
N PHE A 90 24.39 12.94 -7.28
CA PHE A 90 25.30 11.79 -7.27
C PHE A 90 26.08 11.75 -8.57
N ASP A 91 27.12 12.55 -8.69
CA ASP A 91 27.98 12.62 -9.86
C ASP A 91 28.87 11.39 -9.93
N LEU A 92 28.49 10.44 -10.78
CA LEU A 92 29.21 9.18 -10.97
C LEU A 92 30.49 9.37 -11.80
N ASP A 93 30.50 10.32 -12.73
CA ASP A 93 31.65 10.59 -13.61
C ASP A 93 32.78 11.24 -12.79
N ALA A 94 32.47 12.26 -11.99
CA ALA A 94 33.42 12.87 -11.09
C ALA A 94 33.63 12.08 -9.78
N ARG A 95 32.85 11.01 -9.55
CA ARG A 95 32.88 10.19 -8.32
C ARG A 95 32.69 11.03 -7.06
N LYS A 96 31.76 11.98 -7.09
CA LYS A 96 31.46 12.88 -5.98
C LYS A 96 29.96 12.86 -5.69
N PHE A 97 29.63 12.72 -4.42
CA PHE A 97 28.25 12.78 -3.97
C PHE A 97 28.01 14.10 -3.26
N HIS A 98 27.22 14.95 -3.89
CA HIS A 98 26.85 16.24 -3.34
C HIS A 98 25.56 16.11 -2.55
N LEU A 99 25.61 16.42 -1.26
CA LEU A 99 24.46 16.49 -0.35
C LEU A 99 24.45 17.86 0.32
N PHE A 100 23.70 18.80 -0.22
CA PHE A 100 23.68 20.20 0.22
C PHE A 100 25.10 20.82 0.28
N GLY A 101 25.59 21.16 1.47
CA GLY A 101 26.94 21.69 1.67
C GLY A 101 28.03 20.63 1.74
N ALA A 102 27.69 19.36 1.93
CA ALA A 102 28.65 18.26 2.04
C ALA A 102 29.01 17.70 0.67
N VAL A 103 30.28 17.36 0.49
CA VAL A 103 30.78 16.62 -0.67
C VAL A 103 31.44 15.36 -0.16
N LEU A 104 30.82 14.22 -0.43
CA LEU A 104 31.32 12.92 -0.08
C LEU A 104 32.16 12.36 -1.24
N TRP A 105 33.32 11.82 -0.90
CA TRP A 105 34.24 11.18 -1.82
C TRP A 105 34.12 9.65 -1.68
N PRO A 106 34.65 8.87 -2.60
CA PRO A 106 34.66 7.41 -2.48
C PRO A 106 35.32 6.90 -1.20
N GLN A 107 36.28 7.65 -0.64
CA GLN A 107 36.94 7.31 0.64
C GLN A 107 35.98 7.39 1.83
N ASP A 108 34.92 8.20 1.72
CA ASP A 108 33.91 8.42 2.76
C ASP A 108 32.85 7.29 2.80
N PHE A 109 33.09 6.19 2.08
CA PHE A 109 32.19 5.03 2.01
C PHE A 109 31.77 4.51 3.41
N VAL A 110 32.62 4.66 4.41
CA VAL A 110 32.33 4.25 5.79
C VAL A 110 31.10 5.01 6.34
N TYR A 111 30.97 6.31 6.04
CA TYR A 111 29.80 7.10 6.47
C TYR A 111 28.53 6.66 5.74
N LEU A 112 28.64 6.35 4.46
CA LEU A 112 27.51 5.82 3.68
C LEU A 112 27.07 4.45 4.23
N ALA A 113 28.01 3.55 4.48
CA ALA A 113 27.74 2.25 5.06
C ALA A 113 27.08 2.38 6.45
N GLY A 114 27.61 3.25 7.31
CA GLY A 114 27.01 3.55 8.61
C GLY A 114 25.59 4.09 8.51
N LEU A 115 25.34 5.01 7.57
CA LEU A 115 24.00 5.54 7.32
C LEU A 115 23.02 4.45 6.85
N LEU A 116 23.45 3.57 5.94
CA LEU A 116 22.61 2.47 5.45
C LEU A 116 22.27 1.48 6.57
N VAL A 117 23.24 1.13 7.42
CA VAL A 117 23.02 0.27 8.60
C VAL A 117 22.05 0.95 9.57
N PHE A 118 22.22 2.23 9.85
CA PHE A 118 21.31 2.99 10.70
C PHE A 118 19.90 3.02 10.15
N CYS A 119 19.72 3.29 8.85
CA CYS A 119 18.41 3.27 8.19
C CYS A 119 17.77 1.87 8.26
N ALA A 120 18.55 0.80 8.06
CA ALA A 120 18.05 -0.57 8.15
C ALA A 120 17.60 -0.91 9.58
N LEU A 121 18.41 -0.58 10.59
CA LEU A 121 18.04 -0.79 12.00
C LEU A 121 16.80 0.02 12.40
N THR A 122 16.71 1.28 11.94
CA THR A 122 15.54 2.12 12.17
C THR A 122 14.28 1.49 11.55
N LEU A 123 14.39 0.96 10.33
CA LEU A 123 13.28 0.29 9.66
C LEU A 123 12.84 -0.98 10.42
N PHE A 124 13.80 -1.77 10.92
CA PHE A 124 13.50 -2.95 11.74
C PHE A 124 12.87 -2.55 13.08
N PHE A 125 13.38 -1.53 13.73
CA PHE A 125 12.79 -1.01 14.96
C PHE A 125 11.35 -0.54 14.76
N VAL A 126 11.08 0.25 13.72
CA VAL A 126 9.72 0.67 13.36
C VAL A 126 8.82 -0.53 13.08
N THR A 127 9.34 -1.57 12.44
CA THR A 127 8.56 -2.79 12.17
C THR A 127 8.24 -3.58 13.44
N ALA A 128 9.18 -3.70 14.37
CA ALA A 128 8.94 -4.38 15.64
C ALA A 128 7.89 -3.67 16.50
N VAL A 129 7.88 -2.32 16.49
CA VAL A 129 6.95 -1.51 17.30
C VAL A 129 5.59 -1.32 16.59
N ALA A 130 5.61 -0.89 15.33
CA ALA A 130 4.43 -0.42 14.58
C ALA A 130 4.04 -1.32 13.40
N GLY A 131 4.56 -2.53 13.34
CA GLY A 131 4.24 -3.49 12.29
C GLY A 131 4.57 -2.97 10.89
N ARG A 132 3.60 -2.98 9.99
CA ARG A 132 3.79 -2.61 8.58
C ARG A 132 3.42 -1.17 8.24
N VAL A 133 3.53 -0.24 9.18
CA VAL A 133 3.20 1.18 8.93
C VAL A 133 4.01 1.75 7.77
N TRP A 134 5.30 1.44 7.67
CA TRP A 134 6.12 1.84 6.53
C TRP A 134 5.51 1.40 5.19
N CYS A 135 5.07 0.14 5.11
CA CYS A 135 4.47 -0.41 3.88
C CYS A 135 3.17 0.29 3.49
N GLY A 136 2.37 0.71 4.47
CA GLY A 136 1.08 1.35 4.22
C GLY A 136 1.15 2.83 3.85
N TYR A 137 2.20 3.56 4.28
CA TYR A 137 2.24 5.02 4.20
C TYR A 137 3.41 5.59 3.38
N SER A 138 4.60 4.95 3.44
CA SER A 138 5.82 5.54 2.87
C SER A 138 6.52 4.67 1.83
N CYS A 139 6.15 3.39 1.71
CA CYS A 139 6.75 2.50 0.72
C CYS A 139 6.48 3.01 -0.71
N PRO A 140 7.51 3.17 -1.56
CA PRO A 140 7.33 3.65 -2.93
C PRO A 140 6.29 2.86 -3.73
N GLN A 141 6.26 1.53 -3.59
CA GLN A 141 5.27 0.69 -4.26
C GLN A 141 3.83 1.09 -3.89
N THR A 142 3.56 1.30 -2.60
CA THR A 142 2.22 1.69 -2.12
C THR A 142 1.88 3.11 -2.56
N VAL A 143 2.82 4.04 -2.44
CA VAL A 143 2.64 5.44 -2.83
C VAL A 143 2.27 5.57 -4.31
N TYR A 144 3.04 4.95 -5.20
CA TYR A 144 2.74 5.00 -6.64
C TYR A 144 1.48 4.23 -7.02
N THR A 145 1.22 3.08 -6.38
CA THR A 145 -0.03 2.35 -6.59
C THR A 145 -1.23 3.19 -6.21
N GLU A 146 -1.16 3.96 -5.13
CA GLU A 146 -2.21 4.88 -4.70
C GLU A 146 -2.46 6.00 -5.73
N ILE A 147 -1.39 6.62 -6.24
CA ILE A 147 -1.51 7.66 -7.28
C ILE A 147 -2.14 7.08 -8.56
N PHE A 148 -1.74 5.88 -8.96
CA PHE A 148 -2.30 5.20 -10.13
C PHE A 148 -3.78 4.87 -9.92
N MET A 149 -4.18 4.43 -8.72
CA MET A 149 -5.58 4.21 -8.36
C MET A 149 -6.39 5.50 -8.34
N TRP A 150 -5.81 6.63 -7.95
CA TRP A 150 -6.47 7.93 -8.03
C TRP A 150 -6.76 8.34 -9.47
N ILE A 151 -5.79 8.19 -10.37
CA ILE A 151 -5.98 8.43 -11.81
C ILE A 151 -7.10 7.54 -12.34
N GLU A 152 -7.06 6.25 -11.98
CA GLU A 152 -8.08 5.27 -12.37
C GLU A 152 -9.47 5.65 -11.83
N ALA A 153 -9.58 6.04 -10.57
CA ALA A 153 -10.84 6.45 -9.96
C ALA A 153 -11.42 7.73 -10.59
N LYS A 154 -10.57 8.68 -10.99
CA LYS A 154 -11.02 9.90 -11.68
C LYS A 154 -11.54 9.63 -13.11
N LEU A 155 -10.94 8.70 -13.84
CA LEU A 155 -11.28 8.42 -15.23
C LEU A 155 -12.37 7.37 -15.38
N GLU A 156 -12.26 6.26 -14.66
CA GLU A 156 -13.19 5.12 -14.74
C GLU A 156 -14.30 5.20 -13.69
N GLY A 157 -14.15 6.08 -12.70
CA GLY A 157 -15.07 6.22 -11.58
C GLY A 157 -14.81 5.22 -10.45
N ASP A 158 -15.74 5.17 -9.48
CA ASP A 158 -15.63 4.29 -8.32
C ASP A 158 -15.82 2.80 -8.69
N ARG A 159 -15.55 1.89 -7.75
CA ARG A 159 -15.59 0.43 -7.90
C ARG A 159 -16.79 -0.08 -8.72
N ALA A 160 -18.00 0.41 -8.42
CA ALA A 160 -19.21 -0.04 -9.12
C ALA A 160 -19.19 0.30 -10.61
N LYS A 161 -18.73 1.52 -10.95
CA LYS A 161 -18.60 1.97 -12.35
C LYS A 161 -17.51 1.22 -13.09
N ARG A 162 -16.37 0.98 -12.43
CA ARG A 162 -15.25 0.20 -12.98
C ARG A 162 -15.65 -1.23 -13.31
N ARG A 163 -16.37 -1.91 -12.43
CA ARG A 163 -16.87 -3.27 -12.68
C ARG A 163 -17.84 -3.31 -13.86
N LYS A 164 -18.73 -2.32 -13.99
CA LYS A 164 -19.62 -2.20 -15.15
C LYS A 164 -18.84 -1.95 -16.43
N LEU A 165 -17.83 -1.08 -16.40
CA LEU A 165 -16.96 -0.79 -17.54
C LEU A 165 -16.15 -2.02 -17.94
N ASP A 166 -15.65 -2.80 -16.97
CA ASP A 166 -14.92 -4.05 -17.26
C ASP A 166 -15.80 -5.09 -17.92
N ALA A 167 -17.05 -5.24 -17.48
CA ALA A 167 -18.02 -6.18 -18.03
C ALA A 167 -18.60 -5.74 -19.41
N ALA A 168 -18.55 -4.44 -19.74
CA ALA A 168 -19.08 -3.93 -20.99
C ALA A 168 -18.23 -4.39 -22.19
N PRO A 169 -18.83 -4.62 -23.38
CA PRO A 169 -18.08 -4.93 -24.60
C PRO A 169 -17.15 -3.77 -24.97
N MET A 170 -16.19 -4.03 -25.88
CA MET A 170 -15.27 -3.00 -26.34
C MET A 170 -16.06 -1.92 -27.13
N SER A 171 -16.05 -0.69 -26.62
CA SER A 171 -16.68 0.49 -27.19
C SER A 171 -15.65 1.58 -27.36
N TRP A 172 -15.89 2.53 -28.30
CA TRP A 172 -15.06 3.73 -28.46
C TRP A 172 -14.89 4.52 -27.14
N TYR A 173 -15.94 4.60 -26.34
CA TYR A 173 -15.89 5.20 -25.00
C TYR A 173 -14.91 4.44 -24.08
N LYS A 174 -15.02 3.10 -24.03
CA LYS A 174 -14.13 2.25 -23.22
C LYS A 174 -12.67 2.37 -23.68
N PHE A 175 -12.44 2.42 -25.00
CA PHE A 175 -11.11 2.60 -25.58
C PHE A 175 -10.52 3.96 -25.17
N ARG A 176 -11.26 5.06 -25.31
CA ARG A 176 -10.80 6.40 -24.89
C ARG A 176 -10.46 6.46 -23.42
N VAL A 177 -11.36 6.02 -22.54
CA VAL A 177 -11.15 6.08 -21.08
C VAL A 177 -9.93 5.26 -20.67
N ARG A 178 -9.79 4.03 -21.19
CA ARG A 178 -8.62 3.19 -20.89
C ARG A 178 -7.32 3.71 -21.52
N GLY A 179 -7.40 4.21 -22.73
CA GLY A 179 -6.27 4.82 -23.42
C GLY A 179 -5.73 6.03 -22.66
N THR A 180 -6.63 6.94 -22.25
CA THR A 180 -6.25 8.11 -21.43
C THR A 180 -5.64 7.69 -20.09
N LYS A 181 -6.20 6.65 -19.43
CA LYS A 181 -5.63 6.11 -18.20
C LYS A 181 -4.19 5.64 -18.39
N HIS A 182 -3.95 4.80 -19.38
CA HIS A 182 -2.60 4.30 -19.67
C HIS A 182 -1.64 5.41 -20.11
N LEU A 183 -2.12 6.38 -20.88
CA LEU A 183 -1.33 7.55 -21.25
C LEU A 183 -0.85 8.32 -20.01
N LEU A 184 -1.76 8.62 -19.07
CA LEU A 184 -1.39 9.32 -17.84
C LEU A 184 -0.45 8.49 -16.95
N TRP A 185 -0.62 7.18 -16.89
CA TRP A 185 0.28 6.28 -16.18
C TRP A 185 1.68 6.28 -16.79
N VAL A 186 1.77 6.21 -18.12
CA VAL A 186 3.07 6.26 -18.82
C VAL A 186 3.73 7.62 -18.65
N LEU A 187 3.00 8.72 -18.78
CA LEU A 187 3.55 10.08 -18.58
C LEU A 187 4.09 10.25 -17.14
N LEU A 188 3.35 9.79 -16.13
CA LEU A 188 3.83 9.84 -14.75
C LEU A 188 5.06 8.95 -14.54
N SER A 189 5.09 7.77 -15.15
CA SER A 189 6.22 6.85 -15.07
C SER A 189 7.47 7.43 -15.76
N LEU A 190 7.32 8.05 -16.91
CA LEU A 190 8.40 8.76 -17.58
C LEU A 190 8.90 9.95 -16.75
N PHE A 191 7.99 10.74 -16.18
CA PHE A 191 8.37 11.85 -15.31
C PHE A 191 9.13 11.38 -14.05
N THR A 192 8.74 10.23 -13.48
CA THR A 192 9.46 9.61 -12.36
C THR A 192 10.84 9.12 -12.78
N GLY A 193 10.96 8.45 -13.92
CA GLY A 193 12.25 8.04 -14.48
C GLY A 193 13.16 9.23 -14.78
N PHE A 194 12.62 10.29 -15.36
CA PHE A 194 13.32 11.55 -15.57
C PHE A 194 13.87 12.14 -14.26
N THR A 195 13.03 12.23 -13.24
CA THR A 195 13.43 12.75 -11.92
C THR A 195 14.52 11.90 -11.30
N LEU A 196 14.40 10.57 -11.42
CA LEU A 196 15.39 9.64 -10.86
C LEU A 196 16.78 9.86 -11.52
N ILE A 197 16.83 10.00 -12.85
CA ILE A 197 18.10 10.33 -13.54
C ILE A 197 18.59 11.71 -13.12
N GLY A 198 17.69 12.65 -12.84
CA GLY A 198 18.03 13.97 -12.31
C GLY A 198 18.75 13.97 -10.97
N TYR A 199 18.80 12.85 -10.24
CA TYR A 199 19.70 12.69 -9.08
C TYR A 199 21.14 12.35 -9.47
N PHE A 200 21.36 11.82 -10.68
CA PHE A 200 22.67 11.38 -11.16
C PHE A 200 23.26 12.30 -12.22
N ALA A 201 22.45 13.15 -12.82
CA ALA A 201 22.84 14.15 -13.79
C ALA A 201 22.17 15.49 -13.48
N PRO A 202 22.76 16.63 -13.90
CA PRO A 202 22.13 17.94 -13.67
C PRO A 202 20.74 18.01 -14.29
N ILE A 203 19.70 18.09 -13.44
CA ILE A 203 18.30 17.98 -13.87
C ILE A 203 17.87 19.07 -14.86
N ARG A 204 18.53 20.23 -14.82
CA ARG A 204 18.20 21.36 -15.70
C ARG A 204 18.66 21.16 -17.13
N ASP A 205 19.73 20.40 -17.34
CA ASP A 205 20.29 20.10 -18.67
C ASP A 205 19.62 18.89 -19.31
N LEU A 206 19.05 18.00 -18.48
CA LEU A 206 18.39 16.78 -18.93
C LEU A 206 17.29 16.99 -19.98
N PRO A 207 16.38 17.99 -19.89
CA PRO A 207 15.35 18.19 -20.91
C PRO A 207 15.92 18.46 -22.30
N ALA A 208 16.96 19.30 -22.37
CA ALA A 208 17.64 19.59 -23.63
C ALA A 208 18.35 18.37 -24.18
N GLN A 209 19.05 17.59 -23.35
CA GLN A 209 19.72 16.36 -23.72
C GLN A 209 18.74 15.26 -24.20
N ILE A 210 17.55 15.16 -23.58
CA ILE A 210 16.52 14.23 -24.02
C ILE A 210 15.97 14.61 -25.38
N ILE A 211 15.67 15.90 -25.60
CA ILE A 211 15.14 16.40 -26.88
C ILE A 211 16.20 16.28 -27.98
N GLY A 212 17.47 16.58 -27.64
CA GLY A 212 18.60 16.45 -28.57
C GLY A 212 19.09 15.02 -28.80
N MET A 213 18.52 14.02 -28.07
CA MET A 213 18.96 12.61 -28.09
C MET A 213 20.46 12.46 -27.70
N GLU A 214 20.95 13.36 -26.86
CA GLU A 214 22.37 13.44 -26.45
C GLU A 214 22.69 12.66 -25.18
N LEU A 215 21.67 12.01 -24.56
CA LEU A 215 21.88 11.16 -23.39
C LEU A 215 22.77 9.95 -23.72
N GLY A 216 23.65 9.62 -22.79
CA GLY A 216 24.45 8.40 -22.91
C GLY A 216 23.59 7.13 -22.89
N PRO A 217 24.07 6.00 -23.45
CA PRO A 217 23.28 4.76 -23.55
C PRO A 217 22.85 4.21 -22.18
N TRP A 218 23.66 4.37 -21.14
CA TRP A 218 23.32 3.98 -19.78
C TRP A 218 22.23 4.85 -19.15
N GLN A 219 22.22 6.15 -19.45
CA GLN A 219 21.18 7.07 -18.97
C GLN A 219 19.84 6.73 -19.63
N TRP A 220 19.82 6.47 -20.96
CA TRP A 220 18.63 5.98 -21.67
C TRP A 220 18.12 4.66 -21.11
N PHE A 221 19.03 3.71 -20.87
CA PHE A 221 18.65 2.42 -20.30
C PHE A 221 17.94 2.58 -18.94
N TRP A 222 18.55 3.30 -18.00
CA TRP A 222 17.98 3.48 -16.68
C TRP A 222 16.70 4.31 -16.69
N PHE A 223 16.62 5.35 -17.52
CA PHE A 223 15.41 6.15 -17.70
C PHE A 223 14.22 5.28 -18.11
N LEU A 224 14.37 4.51 -19.18
CA LEU A 224 13.30 3.66 -19.68
C LEU A 224 13.03 2.47 -18.78
N PHE A 225 14.05 1.88 -18.18
CA PHE A 225 13.91 0.76 -17.25
C PHE A 225 13.05 1.13 -16.04
N TYR A 226 13.37 2.25 -15.37
CA TYR A 226 12.58 2.69 -14.21
C TYR A 226 11.18 3.14 -14.58
N ALA A 227 11.00 3.82 -15.71
CA ALA A 227 9.69 4.18 -16.22
C ALA A 227 8.83 2.94 -16.49
N PHE A 228 9.39 1.93 -17.17
CA PHE A 228 8.71 0.68 -17.46
C PHE A 228 8.41 -0.12 -16.18
N ALA A 229 9.39 -0.24 -15.28
CA ALA A 229 9.23 -0.94 -14.02
C ALA A 229 8.13 -0.31 -13.16
N LEU A 230 8.08 1.03 -13.07
CA LEU A 230 7.03 1.72 -12.34
C LEU A 230 5.65 1.49 -12.97
N TRP A 231 5.54 1.65 -14.29
CA TRP A 231 4.29 1.40 -15.01
C TRP A 231 3.79 -0.04 -14.82
N GLY A 232 4.70 -1.02 -14.87
CA GLY A 232 4.39 -2.44 -14.65
C GLY A 232 4.00 -2.73 -13.21
N ASN A 233 4.81 -2.30 -12.25
CA ASN A 233 4.61 -2.63 -10.82
C ASN A 233 3.38 -1.92 -10.23
N ALA A 234 3.23 -0.61 -10.44
CA ALA A 234 2.13 0.15 -9.88
C ALA A 234 0.83 0.01 -10.70
N GLY A 235 0.93 -0.17 -12.02
CA GLY A 235 -0.24 -0.32 -12.89
C GLY A 235 -0.85 -1.71 -12.88
N PHE A 236 -0.01 -2.76 -12.98
CA PHE A 236 -0.49 -4.13 -13.18
C PHE A 236 -0.25 -5.06 -12.00
N LEU A 237 0.95 -5.08 -11.43
CA LEU A 237 1.30 -6.03 -10.36
C LEU A 237 0.74 -5.62 -9.00
N ARG A 238 0.73 -4.33 -8.69
CA ARG A 238 0.14 -3.75 -7.47
C ARG A 238 0.44 -4.57 -6.21
N GLU A 239 -0.59 -5.18 -5.63
CA GLU A 239 -0.53 -6.02 -4.44
C GLU A 239 0.38 -7.25 -4.59
N GLN A 240 0.57 -7.75 -5.81
CA GLN A 240 1.40 -8.93 -6.06
C GLN A 240 2.88 -8.67 -5.78
N VAL A 241 3.35 -7.42 -6.00
CA VAL A 241 4.71 -7.03 -5.64
C VAL A 241 4.94 -7.25 -4.14
N CYS A 242 3.99 -6.79 -3.30
CA CYS A 242 4.09 -6.95 -1.85
C CYS A 242 3.93 -8.40 -1.40
N THR A 243 3.08 -9.18 -2.09
CA THR A 243 2.74 -10.56 -1.70
C THR A 243 3.81 -11.57 -2.13
N TYR A 244 4.38 -11.42 -3.33
CA TYR A 244 5.24 -12.45 -3.93
C TYR A 244 6.67 -12.00 -4.18
N MET A 245 6.89 -10.71 -4.54
CA MET A 245 8.20 -10.23 -5.00
C MET A 245 9.01 -9.58 -3.88
N CYS A 246 8.35 -8.92 -2.91
CA CYS A 246 9.04 -8.17 -1.87
C CYS A 246 9.57 -9.09 -0.76
N PRO A 247 10.90 -9.27 -0.62
CA PRO A 247 11.46 -10.09 0.44
C PRO A 247 11.21 -9.49 1.83
N TYR A 248 11.18 -8.16 1.92
CA TYR A 248 10.95 -7.43 3.17
C TYR A 248 9.58 -7.75 3.79
N ALA A 249 8.55 -7.93 2.98
CA ALA A 249 7.23 -8.30 3.49
C ALA A 249 7.22 -9.63 4.25
N ARG A 250 8.08 -10.58 3.88
CA ARG A 250 8.25 -11.86 4.58
C ARG A 250 9.07 -11.72 5.84
N PHE A 251 10.15 -10.94 5.81
CA PHE A 251 10.95 -10.64 7.01
C PHE A 251 10.12 -9.96 8.09
N GLN A 252 9.29 -8.99 7.72
CA GLN A 252 8.40 -8.32 8.68
C GLN A 252 7.48 -9.29 9.41
N GLY A 253 6.91 -10.28 8.68
CA GLY A 253 6.04 -11.27 9.29
C GLY A 253 6.72 -12.12 10.37
N ALA A 254 8.05 -12.31 10.28
CA ALA A 254 8.84 -13.03 11.27
C ALA A 254 9.23 -12.17 12.49
N MET A 255 9.12 -10.84 12.38
CA MET A 255 9.49 -9.90 13.44
C MET A 255 8.32 -9.51 14.34
N PHE A 256 7.11 -9.91 14.00
CA PHE A 256 5.93 -9.62 14.81
C PHE A 256 5.91 -10.46 16.07
N ASP A 257 5.70 -9.81 17.19
CA ASP A 257 5.41 -10.44 18.47
C ASP A 257 4.03 -9.97 19.00
N LYS A 258 3.69 -10.37 20.22
CA LYS A 258 2.42 -10.02 20.85
C LYS A 258 2.30 -8.54 21.24
N ASP A 259 3.41 -7.82 21.29
CA ASP A 259 3.45 -6.39 21.65
C ASP A 259 3.53 -5.49 20.42
N THR A 260 3.72 -6.08 19.22
CA THR A 260 3.72 -5.35 17.95
C THR A 260 2.33 -4.80 17.64
N MET A 261 2.25 -3.51 17.33
CA MET A 261 0.99 -2.88 16.93
C MET A 261 0.55 -3.33 15.55
N ILE A 262 -0.60 -3.97 15.47
CA ILE A 262 -1.21 -4.43 14.23
C ILE A 262 -2.65 -3.92 14.13
N ILE A 263 -3.17 -3.90 12.90
CA ILE A 263 -4.60 -3.71 12.69
C ILE A 263 -5.28 -5.05 12.91
N THR A 264 -6.25 -5.09 13.82
CA THR A 264 -6.99 -6.30 14.16
C THR A 264 -8.47 -6.01 14.26
N TYR A 265 -9.27 -7.06 14.08
CA TYR A 265 -10.69 -7.08 14.35
C TYR A 265 -10.92 -7.66 15.74
N ASP A 266 -11.72 -6.98 16.55
CA ASP A 266 -12.10 -7.43 17.88
C ASP A 266 -13.20 -8.50 17.77
N GLN A 267 -12.81 -9.76 17.87
CA GLN A 267 -13.72 -10.90 17.74
C GLN A 267 -14.66 -11.02 18.95
N GLU A 268 -14.19 -10.71 20.16
CA GLU A 268 -15.00 -10.84 21.39
C GLU A 268 -16.20 -9.90 21.37
N ARG A 269 -16.04 -8.70 20.81
CA ARG A 269 -17.10 -7.71 20.67
C ARG A 269 -17.87 -7.82 19.37
N GLY A 270 -17.26 -8.31 18.32
CA GLY A 270 -17.82 -8.33 16.98
C GLY A 270 -18.63 -9.56 16.64
N ASP A 271 -18.28 -10.71 17.20
CA ASP A 271 -18.95 -11.98 16.93
C ASP A 271 -19.99 -12.34 18.01
N PRO A 272 -21.07 -13.07 17.68
CA PRO A 272 -21.49 -13.53 16.33
C PRO A 272 -21.95 -12.38 15.43
N ARG A 273 -21.48 -12.43 14.16
CA ARG A 273 -21.78 -11.40 13.13
C ARG A 273 -23.18 -11.59 12.56
N GLY A 274 -23.93 -10.51 12.39
CA GLY A 274 -25.25 -10.59 11.75
C GLY A 274 -25.75 -9.26 11.21
N SER A 275 -26.38 -9.33 10.02
CA SER A 275 -27.01 -8.16 9.41
C SER A 275 -28.26 -7.76 10.19
N ARG A 276 -28.38 -6.45 10.52
CA ARG A 276 -29.51 -5.92 11.27
C ARG A 276 -29.77 -4.44 10.98
N SER A 277 -30.95 -3.98 11.33
CA SER A 277 -31.29 -2.55 11.25
C SER A 277 -30.72 -1.78 12.46
N LYS A 278 -30.57 -0.46 12.33
CA LYS A 278 -30.09 0.43 13.40
C LYS A 278 -30.97 0.36 14.67
N LYS A 279 -32.26 0.06 14.51
CA LYS A 279 -33.24 0.02 15.64
C LYS A 279 -33.24 -1.30 16.39
N ALA A 280 -32.56 -2.33 15.88
CA ALA A 280 -32.53 -3.65 16.53
C ALA A 280 -31.49 -3.66 17.65
N ASP A 281 -31.85 -4.17 18.81
CA ASP A 281 -30.92 -4.38 19.91
C ASP A 281 -30.08 -5.63 19.65
N PRO A 282 -28.73 -5.50 19.56
CA PRO A 282 -27.83 -6.63 19.32
C PRO A 282 -27.87 -7.65 20.45
N SER A 283 -28.03 -7.21 21.71
CA SER A 283 -28.08 -8.09 22.88
C SER A 283 -29.31 -9.00 22.85
N ALA A 284 -30.46 -8.47 22.46
CA ALA A 284 -31.70 -9.24 22.32
C ALA A 284 -31.61 -10.31 21.22
N LEU A 285 -30.76 -10.10 20.22
CA LEU A 285 -30.56 -11.05 19.12
C LEU A 285 -29.37 -11.99 19.36
N GLY A 286 -28.64 -11.86 20.46
CA GLY A 286 -27.43 -12.63 20.73
C GLY A 286 -26.30 -12.36 19.72
N LEU A 287 -26.29 -11.16 19.14
CA LEU A 287 -25.33 -10.77 18.13
C LEU A 287 -24.28 -9.80 18.70
N GLY A 288 -23.04 -9.92 18.20
CA GLY A 288 -21.99 -8.96 18.50
C GLY A 288 -22.17 -7.62 17.75
N SER A 289 -21.23 -6.69 17.92
CA SER A 289 -21.33 -5.34 17.34
C SER A 289 -21.13 -5.31 15.81
N CYS A 290 -20.56 -6.33 15.19
CA CYS A 290 -20.36 -6.38 13.75
C CYS A 290 -21.65 -6.68 13.00
N ILE A 291 -22.04 -5.80 12.06
CA ILE A 291 -23.24 -5.96 11.23
C ILE A 291 -23.00 -6.77 9.94
N ASP A 292 -21.83 -7.35 9.79
CA ASP A 292 -21.42 -8.17 8.64
C ASP A 292 -21.62 -7.49 7.26
N CYS A 293 -21.34 -6.19 7.17
CA CYS A 293 -21.53 -5.41 5.94
C CYS A 293 -20.49 -5.71 4.84
N GLY A 294 -19.35 -6.31 5.17
CA GLY A 294 -18.27 -6.66 4.23
C GLY A 294 -17.48 -5.47 3.67
N LEU A 295 -17.73 -4.23 4.11
CA LEU A 295 -17.07 -3.03 3.60
C LEU A 295 -15.56 -3.03 3.91
N CYS A 296 -15.13 -3.59 5.04
CA CYS A 296 -13.71 -3.72 5.39
C CYS A 296 -12.92 -4.53 4.34
N VAL A 297 -13.54 -5.54 3.73
CA VAL A 297 -12.95 -6.31 2.62
C VAL A 297 -12.96 -5.49 1.32
N GLU A 298 -14.05 -4.76 1.06
CA GLU A 298 -14.21 -3.97 -0.17
C GLU A 298 -13.23 -2.82 -0.31
N VAL A 299 -12.81 -2.20 0.81
CA VAL A 299 -11.84 -1.09 0.81
C VAL A 299 -10.40 -1.57 0.84
N CYS A 300 -10.15 -2.84 1.13
CA CYS A 300 -8.80 -3.37 1.29
C CYS A 300 -8.05 -3.38 -0.05
N PRO A 301 -6.90 -2.68 -0.15
CA PRO A 301 -6.11 -2.65 -1.38
C PRO A 301 -5.44 -3.99 -1.69
N THR A 302 -5.23 -4.84 -0.69
CA THR A 302 -4.68 -6.20 -0.84
C THR A 302 -5.77 -7.28 -0.88
N GLY A 303 -7.05 -6.89 -0.70
CA GLY A 303 -8.20 -7.79 -0.83
C GLY A 303 -8.37 -8.82 0.28
N ILE A 304 -7.74 -8.63 1.44
CA ILE A 304 -7.88 -9.54 2.58
C ILE A 304 -9.16 -9.28 3.36
N ASP A 305 -9.64 -10.29 4.07
CA ASP A 305 -10.67 -10.13 5.09
C ASP A 305 -10.02 -10.03 6.48
N ILE A 306 -9.99 -8.82 7.03
CA ILE A 306 -9.38 -8.57 8.35
C ILE A 306 -10.09 -9.31 9.49
N ARG A 307 -11.33 -9.76 9.28
CA ARG A 307 -12.11 -10.49 10.27
C ARG A 307 -11.64 -11.93 10.48
N ASP A 308 -10.84 -12.45 9.53
CA ASP A 308 -10.23 -13.78 9.62
C ASP A 308 -8.89 -13.76 10.39
N GLY A 309 -8.59 -12.65 11.06
CA GLY A 309 -7.40 -12.45 11.87
C GLY A 309 -6.22 -11.85 11.11
N LEU A 310 -5.04 -11.94 11.74
CA LEU A 310 -3.81 -11.40 11.18
C LEU A 310 -3.39 -12.17 9.91
N GLN A 311 -3.20 -11.43 8.82
CA GLN A 311 -2.73 -11.97 7.55
C GLN A 311 -1.48 -11.22 7.11
N TYR A 312 -0.48 -11.96 6.60
CA TYR A 312 0.79 -11.37 6.19
C TYR A 312 0.67 -10.43 4.98
N GLN A 313 -0.43 -10.49 4.22
CA GLN A 313 -0.71 -9.56 3.11
C GLN A 313 -1.19 -8.18 3.59
N CYS A 314 -1.55 -8.04 4.88
CA CYS A 314 -1.94 -6.75 5.44
C CYS A 314 -0.77 -5.77 5.40
N ILE A 315 -0.96 -4.60 4.79
CA ILE A 315 0.03 -3.52 4.73
C ILE A 315 -0.16 -2.44 5.80
N SER A 316 -1.02 -2.68 6.77
CA SER A 316 -1.36 -1.75 7.86
C SER A 316 -1.79 -0.34 7.40
N CYS A 317 -2.49 -0.24 6.27
CA CYS A 317 -2.96 1.04 5.71
C CYS A 317 -4.16 1.67 6.43
N ALA A 318 -4.81 0.92 7.32
CA ALA A 318 -5.98 1.31 8.12
C ALA A 318 -7.25 1.76 7.36
N ALA A 319 -7.37 1.51 6.05
CA ALA A 319 -8.58 1.81 5.29
C ALA A 319 -9.82 1.04 5.81
N CYS A 320 -9.62 -0.19 6.30
CA CYS A 320 -10.69 -0.98 6.95
C CYS A 320 -11.13 -0.37 8.28
N VAL A 321 -10.23 0.31 9.00
CA VAL A 321 -10.54 1.00 10.26
C VAL A 321 -11.44 2.20 9.96
N ASP A 322 -11.07 3.05 9.01
CA ASP A 322 -11.86 4.24 8.63
C ASP A 322 -13.27 3.86 8.22
N VAL A 323 -13.44 2.88 7.31
CA VAL A 323 -14.78 2.48 6.87
C VAL A 323 -15.59 1.79 7.96
N CYS A 324 -14.95 1.03 8.85
CA CYS A 324 -15.64 0.38 9.97
C CYS A 324 -16.11 1.41 10.97
N ASN A 325 -15.28 2.39 11.32
CA ASN A 325 -15.65 3.48 12.22
C ASN A 325 -16.82 4.29 11.66
N ASP A 326 -16.83 4.62 10.35
CA ASP A 326 -17.96 5.30 9.70
C ASP A 326 -19.29 4.50 9.80
N VAL A 327 -19.20 3.17 9.75
CA VAL A 327 -20.36 2.28 9.95
C VAL A 327 -20.77 2.25 11.42
N MET A 328 -19.82 2.15 12.36
CA MET A 328 -20.09 2.12 13.80
C MET A 328 -20.71 3.44 14.26
N ASP A 329 -20.25 4.58 13.76
CA ASP A 329 -20.86 5.89 14.02
C ASP A 329 -22.32 5.95 13.56
N LYS A 330 -22.61 5.42 12.37
CA LYS A 330 -23.99 5.34 11.85
C LYS A 330 -24.88 4.44 12.69
N MET A 331 -24.32 3.38 13.26
CA MET A 331 -25.04 2.44 14.13
C MET A 331 -25.08 2.89 15.59
N SER A 332 -24.30 3.90 15.97
CA SER A 332 -24.08 4.36 17.36
C SER A 332 -23.46 3.27 18.25
N TYR A 333 -22.53 2.48 17.68
CA TYR A 333 -21.80 1.43 18.38
C TYR A 333 -20.36 1.86 18.65
N PRO A 334 -19.68 1.30 19.67
CA PRO A 334 -18.27 1.53 19.90
C PRO A 334 -17.43 0.94 18.77
N TYR A 335 -16.26 1.54 18.49
CA TYR A 335 -15.36 1.11 17.42
C TYR A 335 -14.84 -0.31 17.62
N LEU A 336 -14.90 -1.13 16.56
CA LEU A 336 -14.48 -2.54 16.54
C LEU A 336 -13.04 -2.74 16.14
N THR A 337 -12.42 -1.72 15.56
CA THR A 337 -11.05 -1.77 15.07
C THR A 337 -10.28 -0.64 15.74
N SER A 338 -9.11 -0.94 16.29
CA SER A 338 -8.24 0.06 16.89
C SER A 338 -6.86 0.02 16.23
N PHE A 339 -6.29 1.19 16.09
CA PHE A 339 -4.91 1.38 15.66
C PHE A 339 -4.31 2.53 16.47
N LEU A 340 -3.24 2.26 17.19
CA LEU A 340 -2.62 3.26 18.04
C LEU A 340 -1.67 4.14 17.21
N ILE A 341 -2.13 5.32 16.81
CA ILE A 341 -1.32 6.32 16.07
C ILE A 341 -0.29 7.03 16.97
N LEU A 342 -0.41 6.91 18.28
CA LEU A 342 0.36 7.72 19.22
C LEU A 342 1.89 7.64 18.99
N VAL A 343 2.40 6.49 18.54
CA VAL A 343 3.83 6.25 18.32
C VAL A 343 4.34 6.92 17.04
N PHE A 344 3.53 7.04 15.99
CA PHE A 344 3.96 7.74 14.78
C PHE A 344 4.17 9.23 15.02
N PHE A 345 3.31 9.85 15.81
CA PHE A 345 3.50 11.25 16.24
C PHE A 345 4.67 11.44 17.20
N LEU A 346 4.95 10.47 18.06
CA LEU A 346 6.13 10.50 18.94
C LEU A 346 7.44 10.31 18.18
N LEU A 347 7.48 9.38 17.21
CA LEU A 347 8.65 9.17 16.35
C LEU A 347 8.88 10.37 15.40
N CYS A 348 7.83 10.98 14.87
CA CYS A 348 7.96 12.21 14.08
C CYS A 348 8.45 13.41 14.92
N LYS A 349 8.08 13.48 16.21
CA LYS A 349 8.60 14.51 17.14
C LYS A 349 10.03 14.24 17.61
N LEU A 350 10.50 12.99 17.55
CA LEU A 350 11.88 12.61 17.92
C LEU A 350 12.85 12.72 16.74
N LEU A 351 12.34 12.80 15.51
CA LEU A 351 13.15 12.92 14.28
C LEU A 351 13.17 14.34 13.69
N ILE A 352 12.44 15.29 14.30
CA ILE A 352 12.49 16.74 14.07
C ILE A 352 13.10 17.42 15.29
#